data_97268fa7912dcaf05426d74c562805db
#
_entry.id   97268fa7912dcaf05426d74c562805db
#
_cell.length_a   1.000
_cell.length_b   1.000
_cell.length_c   1.000
_cell.angle_alpha   90.00
_cell.angle_beta   90.00
_cell.angle_gamma   90.00
#
_symmetry.space_group_name_H-M   'P 1'
#
loop_
_entity.id
_entity.type
_entity.pdbx_description
1 polymer ?
#
loop_
_entity_poly.entity_id
_entity_poly.type
_entity_poly.pdbx_seq_one_letter_code
_entity_poly.pdbx_strand_id
1 'polypeptide(L)'
;MQKKLQVKLAGLLVGLLFTSACVPMMLMSAGGAMAIGSYKWVEGTMEKDYPRPMPEVWQATLAAARTLNLRIASQQYGALESKLEAVQPPDTTVKVQLIARPNQITTVKIRFGMLGNKDYSAYFHRQIMKNLGLAEGPPS
;
A
#
# COMPACT_ATOMS: atom_id res chain seq x y z
N MET A 1 -5.97 25.49 54.39
CA MET A 1 -6.19 26.14 53.09
C MET A 1 -5.08 25.88 52.07
N GLN A 2 -3.82 25.91 52.44
CA GLN A 2 -2.72 25.68 51.52
C GLN A 2 -2.67 24.26 50.95
N LYS A 3 -3.00 23.23 51.72
CA LYS A 3 -3.01 21.82 51.25
C LYS A 3 -4.09 21.55 50.19
N LYS A 4 -5.24 22.21 50.27
CA LYS A 4 -6.32 22.07 49.28
C LYS A 4 -5.99 22.73 47.94
N LEU A 5 -5.21 23.82 47.99
CA LEU A 5 -4.76 24.52 46.79
C LEU A 5 -3.68 23.72 46.06
N GLN A 6 -2.79 23.08 46.80
CA GLN A 6 -1.74 22.25 46.21
C GLN A 6 -2.31 20.99 45.52
N VAL A 7 -3.32 20.36 46.09
CA VAL A 7 -3.99 19.20 45.51
C VAL A 7 -4.72 19.58 44.21
N LYS A 8 -5.33 20.78 44.16
CA LYS A 8 -5.98 21.27 42.93
C LYS A 8 -4.98 21.61 41.83
N LEU A 9 -3.82 22.16 42.19
CA LEU A 9 -2.73 22.42 41.24
C LEU A 9 -2.08 21.15 40.74
N ALA A 10 -1.87 20.13 41.58
CA ALA A 10 -1.35 18.84 41.17
C ALA A 10 -2.31 18.10 40.22
N GLY A 11 -3.62 18.17 40.50
CA GLY A 11 -4.64 17.61 39.62
C GLY A 11 -4.70 18.27 38.23
N LEU A 12 -4.51 19.59 38.20
CA LEU A 12 -4.48 20.35 36.97
C LEU A 12 -3.22 20.03 36.12
N LEU A 13 -2.07 19.85 36.78
CA LEU A 13 -0.82 19.51 36.12
C LEU A 13 -0.83 18.10 35.55
N VAL A 14 -1.45 17.13 36.24
CA VAL A 14 -1.61 15.77 35.78
C VAL A 14 -2.58 15.72 34.60
N GLY A 15 -3.65 16.53 34.63
CA GLY A 15 -4.58 16.62 33.49
C GLY A 15 -3.95 17.18 32.22
N LEU A 16 -3.03 18.14 32.34
CA LEU A 16 -2.31 18.70 31.16
C LEU A 16 -1.31 17.72 30.57
N LEU A 17 -0.73 16.84 31.37
CA LEU A 17 0.22 15.84 30.87
C LEU A 17 -0.45 14.74 30.06
N PHE A 18 -1.71 14.43 30.34
CA PHE A 18 -2.48 13.43 29.57
C PHE A 18 -2.98 13.96 28.22
N THR A 19 -3.24 15.26 28.11
CA THR A 19 -3.69 15.85 26.85
C THR A 19 -2.57 16.00 25.82
N SER A 20 -1.33 16.17 26.27
CA SER A 20 -0.18 16.26 25.35
C SER A 20 0.29 14.91 24.80
N ALA A 21 -0.03 13.80 25.46
CA ALA A 21 0.32 12.47 24.96
C ALA A 21 -0.60 11.98 23.80
N CYS A 22 -1.81 12.52 23.70
CA CYS A 22 -2.74 12.13 22.61
C CYS A 22 -2.43 12.82 21.28
N VAL A 23 -1.83 14.02 21.30
CA VAL A 23 -1.56 14.80 20.09
C VAL A 23 -0.50 14.15 19.19
N PRO A 24 0.65 13.67 19.71
CA PRO A 24 1.60 12.96 18.86
C PRO A 24 1.08 11.63 18.33
N MET A 25 0.18 10.98 19.03
CA MET A 25 -0.42 9.74 18.58
C MET A 25 -1.42 9.95 17.43
N MET A 26 -2.18 11.06 17.45
CA MET A 26 -3.04 11.45 16.33
C MET A 26 -2.23 11.88 15.09
N LEU A 27 -1.11 12.56 15.30
CA LEU A 27 -0.20 12.93 14.21
C LEU A 27 0.50 11.71 13.60
N MET A 28 0.83 10.70 14.39
CA MET A 28 1.41 9.45 13.90
C MET A 28 0.37 8.62 13.13
N SER A 29 -0.89 8.59 13.54
CA SER A 29 -1.92 7.89 12.78
C SER A 29 -2.30 8.61 11.49
N ALA A 30 -2.28 9.93 11.45
CA ALA A 30 -2.42 10.71 10.23
C ALA A 30 -1.20 10.56 9.30
N GLY A 31 0.01 10.54 9.86
CA GLY A 31 1.24 10.23 9.13
C GLY A 31 1.29 8.78 8.68
N GLY A 32 0.77 7.83 9.46
CA GLY A 32 0.63 6.42 9.10
C GLY A 32 -0.34 6.19 7.95
N ALA A 33 -1.41 6.99 7.84
CA ALA A 33 -2.33 6.94 6.70
C ALA A 33 -1.69 7.41 5.39
N MET A 34 -0.64 8.24 5.47
CA MET A 34 0.14 8.68 4.30
C MET A 34 1.31 7.74 3.99
N ALA A 35 1.69 6.85 4.87
CA ALA A 35 2.68 5.81 4.64
C ALA A 35 2.06 4.66 3.82
N ILE A 36 1.57 4.97 2.63
CA ILE A 36 1.13 4.01 1.64
C ILE A 36 2.38 3.35 1.07
N GLY A 37 2.97 2.40 1.80
CA GLY A 37 4.26 1.89 1.40
C GLY A 37 4.52 0.44 1.76
N SER A 38 3.77 -0.12 2.69
CA SER A 38 3.98 -1.50 3.11
C SER A 38 3.34 -2.49 2.17
N TYR A 39 4.09 -3.55 1.86
CA TYR A 39 3.57 -4.72 1.17
C TYR A 39 2.81 -5.60 2.16
N LYS A 40 1.69 -6.11 1.73
CA LYS A 40 0.92 -7.08 2.50
C LYS A 40 0.95 -8.42 1.77
N TRP A 41 1.47 -9.43 2.43
CA TRP A 41 1.52 -10.79 1.90
C TRP A 41 0.39 -11.63 2.47
N VAL A 42 -0.52 -12.08 1.62
CA VAL A 42 -1.69 -12.88 2.02
C VAL A 42 -1.82 -14.08 1.08
N GLU A 43 -1.62 -15.26 1.60
CA GLU A 43 -1.86 -16.52 0.89
C GLU A 43 -1.23 -16.59 -0.53
N GLY A 44 0.02 -16.21 -0.66
CA GLY A 44 0.72 -16.20 -1.94
C GLY A 44 0.47 -14.98 -2.82
N THR A 45 -0.31 -14.02 -2.36
CA THR A 45 -0.60 -12.77 -3.06
C THR A 45 0.04 -11.59 -2.35
N MET A 46 0.75 -10.76 -3.09
CA MET A 46 1.30 -9.52 -2.57
C MET A 46 0.40 -8.35 -2.94
N GLU A 47 -0.04 -7.64 -1.92
CA GLU A 47 -0.92 -6.48 -2.06
C GLU A 47 -0.17 -5.19 -1.70
N LYS A 48 -0.47 -4.12 -2.42
CA LYS A 48 0.03 -2.78 -2.14
C LYS A 48 -0.96 -1.74 -2.62
N ASP A 49 -1.12 -0.70 -1.81
CA ASP A 49 -1.92 0.47 -2.16
C ASP A 49 -1.05 1.54 -2.81
N TYR A 50 -1.55 2.11 -3.90
CA TYR A 50 -0.90 3.19 -4.63
C TYR A 50 -1.74 4.46 -4.55
N PRO A 51 -1.15 5.62 -4.22
CA PRO A 51 -1.87 6.89 -4.14
C PRO A 51 -2.08 7.50 -5.53
N ARG A 52 -2.66 6.73 -6.43
CA ARG A 52 -2.96 7.12 -7.80
C ARG A 52 -4.28 6.51 -8.24
N PRO A 53 -5.01 7.17 -9.16
CA PRO A 53 -6.27 6.64 -9.68
C PRO A 53 -6.05 5.41 -10.57
N MET A 54 -7.09 4.61 -10.71
CA MET A 54 -7.09 3.36 -11.49
C MET A 54 -6.46 3.48 -12.89
N PRO A 55 -6.80 4.50 -13.72
CA PRO A 55 -6.23 4.58 -15.08
C PRO A 55 -4.71 4.68 -15.09
N GLU A 56 -4.13 5.46 -14.17
CA GLU A 56 -2.68 5.63 -14.07
C GLU A 56 -2.01 4.34 -13.61
N VAL A 57 -2.54 3.70 -12.57
CA VAL A 57 -1.99 2.45 -12.03
C VAL A 57 -2.13 1.31 -13.03
N TRP A 58 -3.22 1.28 -13.80
CA TRP A 58 -3.41 0.31 -14.87
C TRP A 58 -2.32 0.42 -15.95
N GLN A 59 -2.07 1.63 -16.45
CA GLN A 59 -1.01 1.85 -17.45
C GLN A 59 0.37 1.52 -16.90
N ALA A 60 0.66 1.89 -15.66
CA ALA A 60 1.92 1.56 -15.00
C ALA A 60 2.10 0.05 -14.81
N THR A 61 1.00 -0.67 -14.54
CA THR A 61 0.99 -2.13 -14.40
C THR A 61 1.27 -2.82 -15.75
N LEU A 62 0.63 -2.37 -16.82
CA LEU A 62 0.87 -2.90 -18.16
C LEU A 62 2.32 -2.66 -18.61
N ALA A 63 2.85 -1.48 -18.36
CA ALA A 63 4.25 -1.16 -18.66
C ALA A 63 5.22 -2.02 -17.84
N ALA A 64 4.94 -2.24 -16.55
CA ALA A 64 5.73 -3.12 -15.71
C ALA A 64 5.71 -4.58 -16.20
N ALA A 65 4.55 -5.10 -16.62
CA ALA A 65 4.44 -6.43 -17.19
C ALA A 65 5.33 -6.61 -18.43
N ARG A 66 5.38 -5.60 -19.30
CA ARG A 66 6.27 -5.60 -20.47
C ARG A 66 7.75 -5.59 -20.08
N THR A 67 8.11 -4.77 -19.07
CA THR A 67 9.49 -4.71 -18.56
C THR A 67 9.95 -6.04 -17.99
N LEU A 68 9.06 -6.80 -17.36
CA LEU A 68 9.33 -8.15 -16.85
C LEU A 68 9.28 -9.23 -17.93
N ASN A 69 9.07 -8.87 -19.19
CA ASN A 69 8.90 -9.82 -20.31
C ASN A 69 7.76 -10.82 -20.08
N LEU A 70 6.71 -10.38 -19.42
CA LEU A 70 5.52 -11.20 -19.26
C LEU A 70 4.68 -11.17 -20.54
N ARG A 71 4.26 -12.34 -20.97
CA ARG A 71 3.32 -12.45 -22.09
C ARG A 71 1.90 -12.25 -21.57
N ILE A 72 1.24 -11.19 -21.98
CA ILE A 72 -0.13 -10.90 -21.59
C ILE A 72 -1.07 -11.92 -22.25
N ALA A 73 -1.76 -12.71 -21.45
CA ALA A 73 -2.74 -13.71 -21.89
C ALA A 73 -4.14 -13.11 -21.97
N SER A 74 -4.53 -12.31 -20.99
CA SER A 74 -5.78 -11.57 -20.98
C SER A 74 -5.67 -10.28 -20.20
N GLN A 75 -6.46 -9.30 -20.60
CA GLN A 75 -6.56 -8.03 -19.88
C GLN A 75 -8.01 -7.55 -19.88
N GLN A 76 -8.46 -7.10 -18.75
CA GLN A 76 -9.82 -6.61 -18.56
C GLN A 76 -9.77 -5.34 -17.71
N TYR A 77 -10.01 -4.22 -18.34
CA TYR A 77 -10.05 -2.92 -17.67
C TYR A 77 -11.46 -2.60 -17.18
N GLY A 78 -11.55 -2.14 -15.95
CA GLY A 78 -12.77 -1.60 -15.37
C GLY A 78 -12.46 -0.45 -14.42
N ALA A 79 -13.38 0.49 -14.28
CA ALA A 79 -13.18 1.67 -13.43
C ALA A 79 -13.05 1.32 -11.94
N LEU A 80 -13.72 0.27 -11.48
CA LEU A 80 -13.71 -0.18 -10.09
C LEU A 80 -12.77 -1.36 -9.87
N GLU A 81 -12.66 -2.24 -10.85
CA GLU A 81 -11.81 -3.42 -10.79
C GLU A 81 -11.24 -3.72 -12.17
N SER A 82 -9.96 -3.97 -12.23
CA SER A 82 -9.26 -4.39 -13.44
C SER A 82 -8.48 -5.68 -13.19
N LYS A 83 -8.37 -6.52 -14.19
CA LYS A 83 -7.66 -7.80 -14.12
C LYS A 83 -6.68 -7.94 -15.26
N LEU A 84 -5.50 -8.44 -14.96
CA LEU A 84 -4.47 -8.79 -15.90
C LEU A 84 -4.03 -10.23 -15.61
N GLU A 85 -4.02 -11.04 -16.64
CA GLU A 85 -3.44 -12.38 -16.58
C GLU A 85 -2.30 -12.45 -17.60
N ALA A 86 -1.15 -12.86 -17.14
CA ALA A 86 0.05 -12.95 -17.95
C ALA A 86 0.79 -14.26 -17.65
N VAL A 87 1.73 -14.59 -18.51
CA VAL A 87 2.55 -15.79 -18.36
C VAL A 87 4.02 -15.38 -18.31
N GLN A 88 4.70 -15.76 -17.26
CA GLN A 88 6.15 -15.71 -17.16
C GLN A 88 6.71 -16.98 -17.82
N PRO A 89 7.56 -16.86 -18.85
CA PRO A 89 8.15 -18.04 -19.46
C PRO A 89 8.89 -18.94 -18.46
N PRO A 90 8.80 -20.28 -18.59
CA PRO A 90 8.11 -20.99 -19.66
C PRO A 90 6.59 -21.04 -19.54
N ASP A 91 6.01 -21.14 -18.31
CA ASP A 91 4.58 -21.41 -18.13
C ASP A 91 3.99 -20.94 -16.79
N THR A 92 4.67 -20.06 -16.07
CA THR A 92 4.17 -19.56 -14.77
C THR A 92 3.07 -18.51 -15.00
N THR A 93 1.86 -18.81 -14.56
CA THR A 93 0.74 -17.86 -14.61
C THR A 93 0.91 -16.76 -13.59
N VAL A 94 0.76 -15.52 -14.04
CA VAL A 94 0.80 -14.32 -13.19
C VAL A 94 -0.58 -13.66 -13.21
N LYS A 95 -1.17 -13.52 -12.04
CA LYS A 95 -2.47 -12.86 -11.89
C LYS A 95 -2.29 -11.53 -11.18
N VAL A 96 -2.84 -10.49 -11.79
CA VAL A 96 -2.83 -9.13 -11.22
C VAL A 96 -4.26 -8.63 -11.17
N GLN A 97 -4.64 -8.14 -10.01
CA GLN A 97 -5.95 -7.52 -9.78
C GLN A 97 -5.75 -6.12 -9.24
N LEU A 98 -6.43 -5.15 -9.82
CA LEU A 98 -6.44 -3.78 -9.37
C LEU A 98 -7.84 -3.44 -8.87
N ILE A 99 -7.92 -2.80 -7.72
CA ILE A 99 -9.19 -2.43 -7.09
C ILE A 99 -9.13 -0.94 -6.76
N ALA A 100 -10.09 -0.19 -7.31
CA ALA A 100 -10.23 1.23 -6.98
C ALA A 100 -10.72 1.39 -5.54
N ARG A 101 -10.06 2.26 -4.80
CA ARG A 101 -10.42 2.62 -3.43
C ARG A 101 -10.82 4.09 -3.36
N PRO A 102 -11.50 4.53 -2.29
CA PRO A 102 -11.76 5.94 -2.07
C PRO A 102 -10.47 6.78 -2.07
N ASN A 103 -10.59 8.09 -2.32
CA ASN A 103 -9.49 9.06 -2.31
C ASN A 103 -8.40 8.82 -3.37
N GLN A 104 -8.77 8.32 -4.53
CA GLN A 104 -7.85 8.05 -5.65
C GLN A 104 -6.71 7.11 -5.27
N ILE A 105 -7.02 6.11 -4.49
CA ILE A 105 -6.12 5.01 -4.14
C ILE A 105 -6.50 3.79 -4.96
N THR A 106 -5.51 3.05 -5.44
CA THR A 106 -5.69 1.78 -6.14
C THR A 106 -4.91 0.70 -5.43
N THR A 107 -5.58 -0.35 -5.00
CA THR A 107 -4.94 -1.55 -4.45
C THR A 107 -4.55 -2.47 -5.61
N VAL A 108 -3.30 -2.88 -5.65
CA VAL A 108 -2.78 -3.85 -6.63
C VAL A 108 -2.42 -5.14 -5.91
N LYS A 109 -2.96 -6.25 -6.40
CA LYS A 109 -2.72 -7.60 -5.90
C LYS A 109 -2.00 -8.40 -6.97
N ILE A 110 -0.84 -8.97 -6.62
CA ILE A 110 0.01 -9.71 -7.56
C ILE A 110 0.28 -11.11 -7.02
N ARG A 111 0.08 -12.11 -7.88
CA ARG A 111 0.37 -13.50 -7.57
C ARG A 111 1.11 -14.16 -8.72
N PHE A 112 2.29 -14.67 -8.46
CA PHE A 112 3.09 -15.46 -9.39
C PHE A 112 2.95 -16.95 -9.10
N GLY A 113 2.36 -17.69 -10.02
CA GLY A 113 2.13 -19.11 -9.87
C GLY A 113 1.06 -19.47 -8.86
N MET A 114 0.85 -20.75 -8.65
CA MET A 114 -0.20 -21.27 -7.77
C MET A 114 0.06 -20.96 -6.31
N LEU A 115 1.31 -21.08 -5.86
CA LEU A 115 1.71 -20.84 -4.47
C LEU A 115 2.12 -19.40 -4.19
N GLY A 116 2.29 -18.59 -5.23
CA GLY A 116 2.85 -17.25 -5.16
C GLY A 116 4.38 -17.26 -5.08
N ASN A 117 4.99 -16.16 -5.51
CA ASN A 117 6.42 -15.91 -5.37
C ASN A 117 6.63 -14.50 -4.85
N LYS A 118 7.14 -14.40 -3.64
CA LYS A 118 7.28 -13.13 -2.93
C LYS A 118 8.25 -12.18 -3.62
N ASP A 119 9.39 -12.70 -4.09
CA ASP A 119 10.44 -11.88 -4.69
C ASP A 119 10.02 -11.31 -6.05
N TYR A 120 9.43 -12.13 -6.91
CA TYR A 120 8.91 -11.67 -8.19
C TYR A 120 7.71 -10.72 -8.03
N SER A 121 6.84 -10.96 -7.06
CA SER A 121 5.73 -10.08 -6.75
C SER A 121 6.22 -8.72 -6.26
N ALA A 122 7.23 -8.68 -5.39
CA ALA A 122 7.86 -7.46 -4.93
C ALA A 122 8.56 -6.72 -6.08
N TYR A 123 9.25 -7.45 -6.95
CA TYR A 123 9.91 -6.84 -8.11
C TYR A 123 8.89 -6.21 -9.07
N PHE A 124 7.77 -6.86 -9.30
CA PHE A 124 6.69 -6.30 -10.12
C PHE A 124 6.14 -5.00 -9.49
N HIS A 125 5.88 -5.01 -8.19
CA HIS A 125 5.44 -3.80 -7.48
C HIS A 125 6.46 -2.66 -7.59
N ARG A 126 7.75 -2.94 -7.48
CA ARG A 126 8.81 -1.92 -7.66
C ARG A 126 8.79 -1.31 -9.06
N GLN A 127 8.53 -2.11 -10.09
CA GLN A 127 8.40 -1.59 -11.46
C GLN A 127 7.17 -0.70 -11.62
N ILE A 128 6.04 -1.08 -11.01
CA ILE A 128 4.84 -0.22 -10.99
C ILE A 128 5.15 1.11 -10.30
N MET A 129 5.78 1.09 -9.13
CA MET A 129 6.18 2.30 -8.41
C MET A 129 7.08 3.19 -9.27
N LYS A 130 8.08 2.61 -9.92
CA LYS A 130 8.98 3.33 -10.81
C LYS A 130 8.23 4.01 -11.96
N ASN A 131 7.29 3.30 -12.57
CA ASN A 131 6.48 3.83 -13.67
C ASN A 131 5.53 4.95 -13.21
N LEU A 132 5.13 4.95 -11.94
CA LEU A 132 4.32 6.01 -11.33
C LEU A 132 5.14 7.17 -10.77
N GLY A 133 6.47 7.10 -10.84
CA GLY A 133 7.36 8.11 -10.25
C GLY A 133 7.34 8.13 -8.72
N LEU A 134 6.98 7.02 -8.09
CA LEU A 134 6.94 6.86 -6.64
C LEU A 134 8.28 6.33 -6.13
N ALA A 135 8.79 6.93 -5.04
CA ALA A 135 9.98 6.42 -4.38
C ALA A 135 9.67 5.13 -3.62
N GLU A 136 10.64 4.21 -3.59
CA GLU A 136 10.56 3.07 -2.68
C GLU A 136 10.55 3.59 -1.24
N GLY A 137 9.62 3.09 -0.44
CA GLY A 137 9.63 3.34 0.99
C GLY A 137 10.91 2.75 1.61
N PRO A 138 11.36 3.25 2.78
CA PRO A 138 12.51 2.67 3.45
C PRO A 138 12.26 1.18 3.71
N PRO A 139 13.30 0.33 3.62
CA PRO A 139 13.18 -1.09 3.92
C PRO A 139 12.70 -1.26 5.36
N SER A 140 11.64 -2.02 5.55
CA SER A 140 11.09 -2.38 6.86
C SER A 140 11.95 -3.46 7.52
#